data_be730bb85031a59428a457e92da864aa
#
_entry.id   be730bb85031a59428a457e92da864aa
#
_cell.length_a   1.000
_cell.length_b   1.000
_cell.length_c   1.000
_cell.angle_alpha   90.00
_cell.angle_beta   90.00
_cell.angle_gamma   90.00
#
_symmetry.space_group_name_H-M   'P 1'
#
loop_
_entity.id
_entity.type
_entity.pdbx_description
1 polymer ?
#
loop_
_entity_poly.entity_id
_entity_poly.type
_entity_poly.pdbx_seq_one_letter_code
_entity_poly.pdbx_strand_id
1 'polypeptide(L)'
;MEFTKYGITETPKLIYNNPLASKSDIDGFVLEGTANISFPEGKLRMENGLSAAQGQKANYVLWCPKNFPSNVYIEWEFQPLKEPGLAILFFAAKGRNGEDLFDESLQPRTGEYPLYHHGDINAFHVSYFRRKEPDERSFHTCNLRKSYGFYLVAQGADP
;
A
#
# COMPACT_ATOMS: atom_id res chain seq x y z
N MET A 1 21.69 -2.75 -10.30
CA MET A 1 21.33 -3.00 -8.88
C MET A 1 21.91 -4.34 -8.46
N GLU A 2 22.56 -4.41 -7.31
CA GLU A 2 23.24 -5.65 -6.87
C GLU A 2 22.24 -6.46 -6.00
N PHE A 3 21.52 -7.37 -6.65
CA PHE A 3 20.45 -8.16 -6.02
C PHE A 3 20.96 -9.13 -4.95
N THR A 4 22.22 -9.56 -5.02
CA THR A 4 22.85 -10.43 -4.02
C THR A 4 22.85 -9.85 -2.62
N LYS A 5 22.89 -8.52 -2.48
CA LYS A 5 22.75 -7.80 -1.20
C LYS A 5 21.45 -8.14 -0.45
N TYR A 6 20.42 -8.55 -1.17
CA TYR A 6 19.10 -8.91 -0.63
C TYR A 6 18.85 -10.43 -0.62
N GLY A 7 19.90 -11.24 -0.78
CA GLY A 7 19.76 -12.71 -0.85
C GLY A 7 19.15 -13.22 -2.15
N ILE A 8 19.05 -12.37 -3.17
CA ILE A 8 18.53 -12.75 -4.48
C ILE A 8 19.71 -13.27 -5.32
N THR A 9 19.73 -14.57 -5.57
CA THR A 9 20.81 -15.27 -6.27
C THR A 9 20.64 -15.33 -7.78
N GLU A 10 19.44 -15.11 -8.28
CA GLU A 10 19.11 -15.08 -9.71
C GLU A 10 18.72 -13.67 -10.14
N THR A 11 18.98 -13.31 -11.39
CA THR A 11 18.53 -12.05 -11.95
C THR A 11 17.01 -12.06 -12.07
N PRO A 12 16.27 -11.16 -11.38
CA PRO A 12 14.83 -11.11 -11.48
C PRO A 12 14.36 -10.82 -12.89
N LYS A 13 13.34 -11.55 -13.33
CA LYS A 13 12.65 -11.26 -14.59
C LYS A 13 11.58 -10.21 -14.34
N LEU A 14 11.59 -9.13 -15.13
CA LEU A 14 10.51 -8.14 -15.08
C LEU A 14 9.20 -8.77 -15.54
N ILE A 15 8.19 -8.80 -14.66
CA ILE A 15 6.85 -9.35 -14.93
C ILE A 15 5.77 -8.28 -14.99
N TYR A 16 6.04 -7.10 -14.44
CA TYR A 16 5.13 -5.98 -14.46
C TYR A 16 5.91 -4.68 -14.31
N ASN A 17 5.55 -3.70 -15.11
CA ASN A 17 6.00 -2.32 -14.97
C ASN A 17 4.81 -1.40 -15.26
N ASN A 18 4.64 -0.40 -14.40
CA ASN A 18 3.61 0.62 -14.60
C ASN A 18 4.21 1.98 -14.23
N PRO A 19 4.31 2.92 -15.16
CA PRO A 19 4.87 4.24 -14.90
C PRO A 19 3.97 5.12 -14.03
N LEU A 20 2.68 4.77 -13.86
CA LEU A 20 1.70 5.56 -13.13
C LEU A 20 1.67 7.03 -13.60
N ALA A 21 1.80 7.25 -14.89
CA ALA A 21 2.01 8.57 -15.49
C ALA A 21 0.71 9.22 -15.97
N SER A 22 -0.34 8.43 -16.12
CA SER A 22 -1.61 8.88 -16.70
C SER A 22 -2.80 8.09 -16.16
N LYS A 23 -4.00 8.58 -16.44
CA LYS A 23 -5.23 7.89 -16.07
C LYS A 23 -5.31 6.48 -16.67
N SER A 24 -4.83 6.28 -17.88
CA SER A 24 -4.83 4.97 -18.53
C SER A 24 -3.93 3.94 -17.85
N ASP A 25 -2.92 4.39 -17.11
CA ASP A 25 -2.02 3.49 -16.38
C ASP A 25 -2.70 2.86 -15.15
N ILE A 26 -3.77 3.47 -14.69
CA ILE A 26 -4.57 2.97 -13.56
C ILE A 26 -5.97 2.50 -13.98
N ASP A 27 -6.20 2.29 -15.28
CA ASP A 27 -7.45 1.71 -15.74
C ASP A 27 -7.66 0.32 -15.12
N GLY A 28 -8.84 0.13 -14.53
CA GLY A 28 -9.18 -1.09 -13.79
C GLY A 28 -8.62 -1.15 -12.36
N PHE A 29 -7.84 -0.19 -11.91
CA PHE A 29 -7.48 -0.11 -10.49
C PHE A 29 -8.72 0.18 -9.64
N VAL A 30 -8.76 -0.39 -8.45
CA VAL A 30 -9.89 -0.26 -7.52
C VAL A 30 -9.53 0.70 -6.41
N LEU A 31 -10.27 1.81 -6.33
CA LEU A 31 -10.14 2.78 -5.24
C LEU A 31 -11.14 2.43 -4.14
N GLU A 32 -10.64 2.18 -2.94
CA GLU A 32 -11.42 2.02 -1.71
C GLU A 32 -11.23 3.26 -0.83
N GLY A 33 -12.34 3.87 -0.41
CA GLY A 33 -12.33 5.18 0.24
C GLY A 33 -12.40 6.33 -0.76
N THR A 34 -12.04 7.54 -0.33
CA THR A 34 -12.17 8.76 -1.14
C THR A 34 -10.82 9.46 -1.29
N ALA A 35 -10.33 9.52 -2.52
CA ALA A 35 -9.10 10.21 -2.87
C ALA A 35 -9.27 11.10 -4.09
N ASN A 36 -8.52 12.18 -4.15
CA ASN A 36 -8.30 12.97 -5.36
C ASN A 36 -7.07 12.41 -6.07
N ILE A 37 -7.27 11.94 -7.30
CA ILE A 37 -6.21 11.38 -8.13
C ILE A 37 -5.95 12.32 -9.30
N SER A 38 -4.68 12.66 -9.50
CA SER A 38 -4.21 13.51 -10.60
C SER A 38 -2.84 13.06 -11.09
N PHE A 39 -2.39 13.59 -12.21
CA PHE A 39 -1.14 13.17 -12.87
C PHE A 39 -0.27 14.40 -13.26
N PRO A 40 0.09 15.26 -12.31
CA PRO A 40 0.97 16.37 -12.60
C PRO A 40 2.33 15.85 -13.10
N GLU A 41 2.81 16.44 -14.18
CA GLU A 41 4.10 16.11 -14.79
C GLU A 41 4.28 14.59 -15.10
N GLY A 42 3.17 13.89 -15.40
CA GLY A 42 3.19 12.46 -15.67
C GLY A 42 3.53 11.60 -14.46
N LYS A 43 3.07 11.97 -13.27
CA LYS A 43 3.23 11.21 -12.01
C LYS A 43 1.90 11.08 -11.29
N LEU A 44 1.59 9.88 -10.83
CA LEU A 44 0.41 9.65 -10.00
C LEU A 44 0.52 10.44 -8.70
N ARG A 45 -0.40 11.37 -8.50
CA ARG A 45 -0.58 12.08 -7.24
C ARG A 45 -1.89 11.66 -6.61
N MET A 46 -1.82 11.26 -5.37
CA MET A 46 -2.98 10.90 -4.55
C MET A 46 -3.07 11.79 -3.32
N GLU A 47 -4.25 12.31 -3.06
CA GLU A 47 -4.55 13.15 -1.91
C GLU A 47 -5.86 12.71 -1.24
N ASN A 48 -5.96 12.91 0.05
CA ASN A 48 -7.24 12.69 0.74
C ASN A 48 -8.36 13.51 0.08
N GLY A 49 -9.44 12.85 -0.28
CA GLY A 49 -10.64 13.50 -0.80
C GLY A 49 -11.57 14.05 0.31
N LEU A 50 -11.32 13.63 1.55
CA LEU A 50 -12.05 14.06 2.73
C LEU A 50 -11.14 14.81 3.71
N SER A 51 -11.73 15.64 4.56
CA SER A 51 -10.99 16.35 5.60
C SER A 51 -10.35 15.40 6.59
N ALA A 52 -9.13 15.69 7.03
CA ALA A 52 -8.44 14.96 8.09
C ALA A 52 -9.23 14.89 9.41
N ALA A 53 -10.13 15.85 9.65
CA ALA A 53 -11.03 15.83 10.81
C ALA A 53 -11.98 14.62 10.84
N GLN A 54 -12.15 13.93 9.72
CA GLN A 54 -12.94 12.70 9.63
C GLN A 54 -12.16 11.44 10.06
N GLY A 55 -10.90 11.59 10.48
CA GLY A 55 -10.09 10.50 11.01
C GLY A 55 -9.91 9.36 9.98
N GLN A 56 -10.20 8.15 10.40
CA GLN A 56 -10.03 6.94 9.56
C GLN A 56 -10.83 6.98 8.24
N LYS A 57 -11.95 7.66 8.20
CA LYS A 57 -12.78 7.80 6.99
C LYS A 57 -12.09 8.59 5.88
N ALA A 58 -11.09 9.40 6.23
CA ALA A 58 -10.30 10.13 5.25
C ALA A 58 -9.19 9.28 4.60
N ASN A 59 -8.94 8.06 5.09
CA ASN A 59 -7.98 7.16 4.47
C ASN A 59 -8.55 6.57 3.18
N TYR A 60 -7.66 6.10 2.33
CA TYR A 60 -8.00 5.43 1.07
C TYR A 60 -6.93 4.41 0.70
N VAL A 61 -7.31 3.45 -0.13
CA VAL A 61 -6.39 2.47 -0.73
C VAL A 61 -6.67 2.36 -2.22
N LEU A 62 -5.63 2.38 -3.04
CA LEU A 62 -5.71 2.15 -4.47
C LEU A 62 -5.06 0.81 -4.79
N TRP A 63 -5.84 -0.14 -5.27
CA TRP A 63 -5.40 -1.49 -5.58
C TRP A 63 -5.07 -1.67 -7.05
N CYS A 64 -3.92 -2.24 -7.34
CA CYS A 64 -3.63 -2.84 -8.64
C CYS A 64 -4.36 -4.20 -8.71
N PRO A 65 -5.23 -4.43 -9.70
CA PRO A 65 -6.05 -5.64 -9.76
C PRO A 65 -5.30 -6.87 -10.30
N LYS A 66 -4.02 -6.75 -10.58
CA LYS A 66 -3.23 -7.85 -11.13
C LYS A 66 -2.82 -8.85 -10.05
N ASN A 67 -2.93 -10.12 -10.40
CA ASN A 67 -2.36 -11.20 -9.61
C ASN A 67 -0.86 -11.35 -9.91
N PHE A 68 -0.07 -11.45 -8.86
CA PHE A 68 1.37 -11.69 -8.93
C PHE A 68 1.72 -13.07 -8.37
N PRO A 69 2.73 -13.76 -8.91
CA PRO A 69 3.19 -15.02 -8.34
C PRO A 69 3.83 -14.81 -6.97
N SER A 70 4.10 -15.92 -6.26
CA SER A 70 5.00 -15.91 -5.11
C SER A 70 6.44 -15.60 -5.54
N ASN A 71 7.29 -15.22 -4.58
CA ASN A 71 8.70 -14.91 -4.82
C ASN A 71 8.92 -13.73 -5.78
N VAL A 72 8.29 -12.60 -5.49
CA VAL A 72 8.44 -11.37 -6.25
C VAL A 72 9.35 -10.38 -5.52
N TYR A 73 10.06 -9.59 -6.31
CA TYR A 73 10.70 -8.35 -5.88
C TYR A 73 9.80 -7.19 -6.30
N ILE A 74 9.49 -6.30 -5.36
CA ILE A 74 8.64 -5.13 -5.59
C ILE A 74 9.49 -3.89 -5.38
N GLU A 75 9.50 -3.01 -6.36
CA GLU A 75 10.15 -1.71 -6.31
C GLU A 75 9.16 -0.62 -6.70
N TRP A 76 9.15 0.47 -5.98
CA TRP A 76 8.34 1.65 -6.28
C TRP A 76 9.04 2.91 -5.85
N GLU A 77 8.70 4.02 -6.49
CA GLU A 77 9.13 5.35 -6.10
C GLU A 77 8.00 6.04 -5.34
N PHE A 78 8.35 6.72 -4.27
CA PHE A 78 7.42 7.47 -3.44
C PHE A 78 8.00 8.82 -3.06
N GLN A 79 7.19 9.86 -3.20
CA GLN A 79 7.53 11.21 -2.75
C GLN A 79 6.42 11.78 -1.89
N PRO A 80 6.65 12.00 -0.57
CA PRO A 80 5.70 12.70 0.26
C PRO A 80 5.66 14.18 -0.13
N LEU A 81 4.46 14.74 -0.27
CA LEU A 81 4.27 16.15 -0.64
C LEU A 81 3.84 17.01 0.54
N LYS A 82 3.27 16.41 1.58
CA LYS A 82 2.74 17.13 2.73
C LYS A 82 2.70 16.27 3.97
N GLU A 83 2.93 16.90 5.13
CA GLU A 83 2.66 16.34 6.44
C GLU A 83 1.44 17.03 7.08
N PRO A 84 0.75 16.37 8.02
CA PRO A 84 1.00 15.01 8.52
C PRO A 84 0.66 13.95 7.47
N GLY A 85 1.26 12.75 7.61
CA GLY A 85 1.04 11.67 6.66
C GLY A 85 1.53 10.31 7.14
N LEU A 86 1.05 9.29 6.47
CA LEU A 86 1.46 7.91 6.61
C LEU A 86 1.22 7.22 5.27
N ALA A 87 2.22 6.53 4.76
CA ALA A 87 2.07 5.71 3.57
C ALA A 87 2.13 4.21 3.93
N ILE A 88 1.34 3.42 3.24
CA ILE A 88 1.30 1.96 3.43
C ILE A 88 1.26 1.29 2.06
N LEU A 89 2.16 0.33 1.84
CA LEU A 89 2.08 -0.60 0.72
C LEU A 89 1.53 -1.93 1.22
N PHE A 90 0.41 -2.38 0.65
CA PHE A 90 -0.15 -3.72 0.87
C PHE A 90 0.29 -4.65 -0.26
N PHE A 91 0.57 -5.90 0.07
CA PHE A 91 0.90 -6.92 -0.92
C PHE A 91 0.48 -8.32 -0.45
N ALA A 92 0.45 -9.28 -1.38
CA ALA A 92 -0.03 -10.65 -1.14
C ALA A 92 -1.43 -10.69 -0.47
N ALA A 93 -2.30 -9.75 -0.86
CA ALA A 93 -3.63 -9.62 -0.29
C ALA A 93 -4.60 -10.63 -0.91
N LYS A 94 -5.36 -11.31 -0.05
CA LYS A 94 -6.42 -12.27 -0.40
C LYS A 94 -7.48 -12.29 0.70
N GLY A 95 -8.65 -12.81 0.41
CA GLY A 95 -9.62 -13.20 1.43
C GLY A 95 -9.03 -14.22 2.43
N ARG A 96 -9.58 -14.29 3.63
CA ARG A 96 -9.05 -15.13 4.72
C ARG A 96 -9.05 -16.62 4.42
N ASN A 97 -9.95 -17.08 3.55
CA ASN A 97 -10.03 -18.48 3.12
C ASN A 97 -9.43 -18.69 1.72
N GLY A 98 -8.73 -17.68 1.18
CA GLY A 98 -8.07 -17.73 -0.13
C GLY A 98 -8.88 -17.13 -1.27
N GLU A 99 -10.01 -16.50 -0.98
CA GLU A 99 -10.84 -15.79 -1.97
C GLU A 99 -10.01 -14.72 -2.69
N ASP A 100 -10.42 -14.36 -3.91
CA ASP A 100 -9.88 -13.18 -4.58
C ASP A 100 -10.11 -11.94 -3.72
N LEU A 101 -9.18 -10.98 -3.77
CA LEU A 101 -9.26 -9.75 -2.99
C LEU A 101 -10.56 -8.95 -3.26
N PHE A 102 -11.13 -9.09 -4.44
CA PHE A 102 -12.34 -8.38 -4.90
C PHE A 102 -13.58 -9.29 -4.94
N ASP A 103 -13.52 -10.45 -4.30
CA ASP A 103 -14.67 -11.34 -4.21
C ASP A 103 -15.83 -10.66 -3.46
N GLU A 104 -17.02 -10.74 -4.04
CA GLU A 104 -18.23 -10.09 -3.51
C GLU A 104 -18.68 -10.64 -2.15
N SER A 105 -18.20 -11.80 -1.73
CA SER A 105 -18.46 -12.38 -0.41
C SER A 105 -17.70 -11.68 0.71
N LEU A 106 -16.64 -10.92 0.39
CA LEU A 106 -15.87 -10.17 1.37
C LEU A 106 -16.59 -8.88 1.76
N GLN A 107 -16.39 -8.45 3.01
CA GLN A 107 -16.92 -7.17 3.47
C GLN A 107 -16.37 -6.01 2.62
N PRO A 108 -17.22 -5.06 2.22
CA PRO A 108 -16.76 -3.86 1.54
C PRO A 108 -15.73 -3.09 2.38
N ARG A 109 -14.66 -2.68 1.77
CA ARG A 109 -13.61 -1.88 2.39
C ARG A 109 -13.70 -0.44 1.89
N THR A 110 -13.57 0.51 2.80
CA THR A 110 -13.85 1.93 2.58
C THR A 110 -12.65 2.83 2.90
N GLY A 111 -11.43 2.28 2.93
CA GLY A 111 -10.22 3.01 3.26
C GLY A 111 -9.86 3.01 4.74
N GLU A 112 -10.81 2.75 5.64
CA GLU A 112 -10.57 2.72 7.08
C GLU A 112 -9.60 1.59 7.46
N TYR A 113 -8.48 1.93 8.09
CA TYR A 113 -7.38 1.01 8.34
C TYR A 113 -7.77 -0.30 9.06
N PRO A 114 -8.69 -0.30 10.06
CA PRO A 114 -9.13 -1.54 10.69
C PRO A 114 -9.69 -2.59 9.72
N LEU A 115 -10.28 -2.19 8.61
CA LEU A 115 -10.81 -3.11 7.60
C LEU A 115 -9.72 -3.92 6.88
N TYR A 116 -8.47 -3.44 6.93
CA TYR A 116 -7.32 -4.07 6.27
C TYR A 116 -6.46 -4.92 7.22
N HIS A 117 -6.63 -4.78 8.52
CA HIS A 117 -5.85 -5.57 9.48
C HIS A 117 -6.69 -6.43 10.43
N HIS A 118 -8.00 -6.15 10.55
CA HIS A 118 -8.95 -6.97 11.33
C HIS A 118 -10.25 -7.28 10.57
N GLY A 119 -10.27 -7.04 9.26
CA GLY A 119 -11.39 -7.40 8.37
C GLY A 119 -11.25 -8.81 7.81
N ASP A 120 -11.76 -9.00 6.60
CA ASP A 120 -11.88 -10.31 5.95
C ASP A 120 -10.65 -10.72 5.14
N ILE A 121 -9.61 -9.90 5.10
CA ILE A 121 -8.44 -10.17 4.27
C ILE A 121 -7.21 -10.56 5.08
N ASN A 122 -6.37 -11.41 4.46
CA ASN A 122 -4.99 -11.61 4.81
C ASN A 122 -4.12 -10.78 3.86
N ALA A 123 -3.15 -10.06 4.39
CA ALA A 123 -2.20 -9.28 3.61
C ALA A 123 -0.90 -9.09 4.39
N PHE A 124 0.18 -8.84 3.68
CA PHE A 124 1.31 -8.14 4.27
C PHE A 124 1.18 -6.66 3.96
N HIS A 125 1.68 -5.82 4.85
CA HIS A 125 1.81 -4.40 4.58
C HIS A 125 3.04 -3.82 5.26
N VAL A 126 3.65 -2.87 4.58
CA VAL A 126 4.73 -2.06 5.13
C VAL A 126 4.25 -0.62 5.27
N SER A 127 4.34 -0.09 6.48
CA SER A 127 4.07 1.33 6.76
C SER A 127 5.37 2.10 6.80
N TYR A 128 5.41 3.22 6.10
CA TYR A 128 6.57 4.09 5.96
C TYR A 128 6.13 5.55 5.88
N PHE A 129 7.07 6.48 5.93
CA PHE A 129 6.77 7.90 6.05
C PHE A 129 5.77 8.16 7.20
N ARG A 130 6.09 7.66 8.37
CA ARG A 130 5.22 7.74 9.55
C ARG A 130 5.35 9.13 10.19
N ARG A 131 4.47 10.02 9.79
CA ARG A 131 4.43 11.43 10.21
C ARG A 131 3.02 11.89 10.58
N LYS A 132 2.15 10.92 10.95
CA LYS A 132 0.76 11.21 11.28
C LYS A 132 0.63 11.80 12.67
N GLU A 133 1.25 11.18 13.65
CA GLU A 133 1.22 11.63 15.04
C GLU A 133 2.50 12.42 15.38
N PRO A 134 2.46 13.38 16.32
CA PRO A 134 3.57 14.27 16.61
C PRO A 134 4.88 13.57 17.02
N ASP A 135 4.77 12.42 17.71
CA ASP A 135 5.91 11.65 18.22
C ASP A 135 6.48 10.68 17.18
N GLU A 136 5.77 10.41 16.10
CA GLU A 136 6.22 9.47 15.06
C GLU A 136 7.49 9.92 14.34
N ARG A 137 7.75 11.22 14.30
CA ARG A 137 8.99 11.76 13.72
C ARG A 137 10.26 11.28 14.43
N SER A 138 10.16 10.88 15.68
CA SER A 138 11.30 10.37 16.46
C SER A 138 11.63 8.91 16.18
N PHE A 139 10.71 8.16 15.57
CA PHE A 139 10.88 6.71 15.41
C PHE A 139 11.82 6.34 14.27
N HIS A 140 11.78 7.05 13.15
CA HIS A 140 12.55 6.76 11.92
C HIS A 140 12.50 5.26 11.53
N THR A 141 11.33 4.63 11.73
CA THR A 141 11.16 3.20 11.48
C THR A 141 9.97 2.92 10.59
N CYS A 142 10.14 2.04 9.62
CA CYS A 142 9.05 1.39 8.93
C CYS A 142 8.72 0.04 9.59
N ASN A 143 7.46 -0.37 9.49
CA ASN A 143 6.97 -1.61 10.06
C ASN A 143 6.42 -2.52 8.98
N LEU A 144 6.97 -3.73 8.86
CA LEU A 144 6.35 -4.81 8.12
C LEU A 144 5.41 -5.58 9.05
N ARG A 145 4.16 -5.68 8.66
CA ARG A 145 3.13 -6.37 9.43
C ARG A 145 2.41 -7.40 8.58
N LYS A 146 1.85 -8.40 9.27
CA LYS A 146 0.94 -9.40 8.70
C LYS A 146 -0.46 -9.20 9.27
N SER A 147 -1.44 -9.14 8.40
CA SER A 147 -2.88 -9.23 8.63
C SER A 147 -3.39 -10.59 8.12
N TYR A 148 -4.38 -11.20 8.67
CA TYR A 148 -5.23 -10.73 9.76
C TYR A 148 -4.45 -10.71 11.09
N GLY A 149 -4.82 -9.78 12.03
CA GLY A 149 -4.30 -9.78 13.40
C GLY A 149 -3.23 -8.72 13.69
N PHE A 150 -2.76 -7.99 12.68
CA PHE A 150 -1.83 -6.85 12.86
C PHE A 150 -0.46 -7.21 13.48
N TYR A 151 0.04 -8.41 13.20
CA TYR A 151 1.29 -8.90 13.77
C TYR A 151 2.51 -8.15 13.19
N LEU A 152 3.38 -7.65 14.06
CA LEU A 152 4.67 -7.11 13.65
C LEU A 152 5.59 -8.26 13.23
N VAL A 153 6.04 -8.23 11.98
CA VAL A 153 6.94 -9.23 11.40
C VAL A 153 8.39 -8.75 11.44
N ALA A 154 8.62 -7.49 11.06
CA ALA A 154 9.94 -6.89 11.05
C ALA A 154 9.84 -5.37 11.13
N GLN A 155 10.95 -4.75 11.50
CA GLN A 155 11.14 -3.30 11.45
C GLN A 155 12.39 -2.98 10.63
N GLY A 156 12.36 -1.85 9.95
CA GLY A 156 13.46 -1.29 9.21
C GLY A 156 13.55 0.22 9.40
N ALA A 157 14.55 0.83 8.78
CA ALA A 157 14.66 2.29 8.77
C ALA A 157 13.53 2.89 7.91
N ASP A 158 12.95 3.99 8.38
CA ASP A 158 12.01 4.81 7.60
C ASP A 158 12.83 5.75 6.70
N PRO A 159 12.63 5.73 5.39
CA PRO A 159 13.37 6.57 4.46
C PRO A 159 13.11 8.06 4.62
#